data_984a067ad812bca5bfe8e1e0337329d9
#
_entry.id   984a067ad812bca5bfe8e1e0337329d9
#
_cell.length_a   1.000
_cell.length_b   1.000
_cell.length_c   1.000
_cell.angle_alpha   90.00
_cell.angle_beta   90.00
_cell.angle_gamma   90.00
#
_symmetry.space_group_name_H-M   'P 1'
#
loop_
_entity.id
_entity.type
_entity.pdbx_description
1 polymer ?
#
loop_
_entity_poly.entity_id
_entity_poly.type
_entity_poly.pdbx_seq_one_letter_code
_entity_poly.pdbx_strand_id
1 'polypeptide(L)'
;GTYSNFGVHASGVLVSSEPIYLNAPIDNSKGNLCSAYDMKNVERVGLVKYDFLGLAAFHQVALCLEHIKRLHNKEIDFKKINLDDAKIFKNIYARGKTASVFQFASKGMQQSLRDVNASNVEDLIAVAALYRPGPMDYIPQYAEGKRHPESIKYAHPIIEKHLSVTYGIMVYQEQAMFLARDMAGFTWQQVDKLRKAISKKSGKDFDDVCNLFATKSKERGIPEPVID
;
A
#
# COMPACT_ATOMS: atom_id res chain seq x y z
N GLY A 1 -28.41 2.49 1.43
CA GLY A 1 -28.08 1.17 1.95
C GLY A 1 -28.25 1.15 3.47
N THR A 2 -28.68 0.01 4.01
CA THR A 2 -28.77 -0.22 5.45
C THR A 2 -27.52 -0.97 5.92
N TYR A 3 -27.06 -0.65 7.13
CA TYR A 3 -25.97 -1.42 7.78
C TYR A 3 -26.52 -2.79 8.22
N SER A 4 -25.82 -3.86 7.87
CA SER A 4 -26.25 -5.23 8.21
C SER A 4 -25.70 -5.72 9.55
N ASN A 5 -24.56 -5.17 10.00
CA ASN A 5 -23.90 -5.57 11.24
C ASN A 5 -23.19 -4.38 11.91
N PHE A 6 -23.20 -4.40 13.25
CA PHE A 6 -22.40 -3.53 14.09
C PHE A 6 -21.10 -4.23 14.44
N GLY A 7 -19.96 -3.69 14.00
CA GLY A 7 -18.63 -4.22 14.29
C GLY A 7 -17.82 -3.27 15.15
N VAL A 8 -17.03 -3.81 16.06
CA VAL A 8 -16.08 -3.04 16.87
C VAL A 8 -14.73 -3.01 16.14
N HIS A 9 -14.10 -1.82 16.03
CA HIS A 9 -12.76 -1.70 15.49
C HIS A 9 -11.74 -2.29 16.48
N ALA A 10 -10.88 -3.18 16.00
CA ALA A 10 -9.97 -3.95 16.87
C ALA A 10 -8.89 -3.10 17.55
N SER A 11 -8.54 -1.96 16.99
CA SER A 11 -7.40 -1.12 17.43
C SER A 11 -7.71 0.37 17.55
N GLY A 12 -8.93 0.80 17.18
CA GLY A 12 -9.31 2.20 17.21
C GLY A 12 -9.70 2.66 18.63
N VAL A 13 -9.07 3.72 19.11
CA VAL A 13 -9.36 4.36 20.38
C VAL A 13 -9.81 5.78 20.14
N LEU A 14 -10.93 6.17 20.73
CA LEU A 14 -11.43 7.53 20.66
C LEU A 14 -10.88 8.34 21.83
N VAL A 15 -10.43 9.55 21.54
CA VAL A 15 -9.93 10.50 22.52
C VAL A 15 -10.75 11.77 22.47
N SER A 16 -11.10 12.30 23.65
CA SER A 16 -11.83 13.53 23.83
C SER A 16 -11.32 14.26 25.07
N SER A 17 -11.42 15.58 25.08
CA SER A 17 -11.17 16.41 26.26
C SER A 17 -12.29 16.29 27.31
N GLU A 18 -13.47 15.83 26.91
CA GLU A 18 -14.66 15.64 27.74
C GLU A 18 -15.14 14.19 27.66
N PRO A 19 -15.99 13.73 28.59
CA PRO A 19 -16.58 12.40 28.52
C PRO A 19 -17.24 12.15 27.16
N ILE A 20 -16.89 11.04 26.50
CA ILE A 20 -17.31 10.74 25.12
C ILE A 20 -18.83 10.67 24.98
N TYR A 21 -19.54 10.24 26.02
CA TYR A 21 -21.01 10.15 26.01
C TYR A 21 -21.72 11.51 25.84
N LEU A 22 -21.03 12.62 26.08
CA LEU A 22 -21.56 13.97 25.80
C LEU A 22 -21.60 14.28 24.30
N ASN A 23 -20.74 13.64 23.52
CA ASN A 23 -20.56 13.90 22.09
C ASN A 23 -21.05 12.75 21.21
N ALA A 24 -21.08 11.53 21.73
CA ALA A 24 -21.50 10.34 20.98
C ALA A 24 -22.23 9.32 21.88
N PRO A 25 -23.29 8.65 21.40
CA PRO A 25 -23.90 7.55 22.11
C PRO A 25 -22.89 6.42 22.31
N ILE A 26 -22.97 5.75 23.47
CA ILE A 26 -22.11 4.65 23.83
C ILE A 26 -22.88 3.34 23.73
N ASP A 27 -22.27 2.33 23.11
CA ASP A 27 -22.75 0.96 23.08
C ASP A 27 -21.80 0.04 23.83
N ASN A 28 -22.34 -0.84 24.64
CA ASN A 28 -21.61 -1.87 25.39
C ASN A 28 -22.13 -3.28 25.08
N SER A 29 -22.92 -3.45 24.04
CA SER A 29 -23.57 -4.71 23.70
C SER A 29 -22.62 -5.87 23.45
N LYS A 30 -21.34 -5.59 23.15
CA LYS A 30 -20.26 -6.57 22.89
C LYS A 30 -19.19 -6.64 23.99
N GLY A 31 -19.50 -6.14 25.18
CA GLY A 31 -18.60 -6.20 26.34
C GLY A 31 -17.47 -5.17 26.35
N ASN A 32 -17.38 -4.32 25.34
CA ASN A 32 -16.45 -3.20 25.29
C ASN A 32 -17.23 -1.90 25.07
N LEU A 33 -16.85 -0.83 25.77
CA LEU A 33 -17.42 0.49 25.56
C LEU A 33 -16.99 1.02 24.19
N CYS A 34 -17.94 1.19 23.28
CA CYS A 34 -17.72 1.68 21.93
C CYS A 34 -18.64 2.85 21.62
N SER A 35 -18.22 3.73 20.73
CA SER A 35 -19.16 4.69 20.13
C SER A 35 -20.15 3.95 19.23
N ALA A 36 -21.44 4.29 19.35
CA ALA A 36 -22.46 3.82 18.43
C ALA A 36 -22.41 4.54 17.07
N TYR A 37 -21.64 5.60 16.94
CA TYR A 37 -21.39 6.26 15.66
C TYR A 37 -20.36 5.53 14.82
N ASP A 38 -20.55 5.53 13.51
CA ASP A 38 -19.51 5.13 12.54
C ASP A 38 -18.36 6.15 12.49
N MET A 39 -17.26 5.78 11.85
CA MET A 39 -16.05 6.59 11.76
C MET A 39 -16.33 8.01 11.24
N LYS A 40 -17.20 8.17 10.23
CA LYS A 40 -17.50 9.48 9.64
C LYS A 40 -18.26 10.38 10.60
N ASN A 41 -19.18 9.82 11.36
CA ASN A 41 -19.95 10.55 12.34
C ASN A 41 -19.13 10.89 13.58
N VAL A 42 -18.22 10.00 13.99
CA VAL A 42 -17.22 10.27 15.04
C VAL A 42 -16.37 11.48 14.69
N GLU A 43 -15.85 11.55 13.46
CA GLU A 43 -15.08 12.72 12.99
C GLU A 43 -15.92 14.00 12.94
N ARG A 44 -17.21 13.91 12.52
CA ARG A 44 -18.12 15.07 12.44
C ARG A 44 -18.42 15.71 13.79
N VAL A 45 -18.48 14.92 14.84
CA VAL A 45 -18.70 15.43 16.20
C VAL A 45 -17.40 15.86 16.89
N GLY A 46 -16.28 15.88 16.17
CA GLY A 46 -14.99 16.39 16.63
C GLY A 46 -14.20 15.44 17.52
N LEU A 47 -14.57 14.16 17.58
CA LEU A 47 -13.78 13.15 18.30
C LEU A 47 -12.55 12.75 17.47
N VAL A 48 -11.42 12.56 18.15
CA VAL A 48 -10.18 12.12 17.52
C VAL A 48 -10.04 10.61 17.68
N LYS A 49 -9.82 9.89 16.58
CA LYS A 49 -9.58 8.46 16.57
C LYS A 49 -8.10 8.18 16.38
N TYR A 50 -7.53 7.42 17.29
CA TYR A 50 -6.18 6.85 17.15
C TYR A 50 -6.27 5.36 16.91
N ASP A 51 -5.47 4.86 15.96
CA ASP A 51 -5.36 3.43 15.66
C ASP A 51 -4.06 2.89 16.24
N PHE A 52 -4.16 2.03 17.26
CA PHE A 52 -3.03 1.36 17.88
C PHE A 52 -2.94 -0.08 17.36
N LEU A 53 -2.18 -0.27 16.29
CA LEU A 53 -2.03 -1.57 15.67
C LEU A 53 -0.63 -2.13 15.94
N GLY A 54 -0.57 -3.19 16.74
CA GLY A 54 0.64 -3.95 16.98
C GLY A 54 0.78 -5.12 16.00
N LEU A 55 2.01 -5.46 15.64
CA LEU A 55 2.32 -6.63 14.82
C LEU A 55 3.01 -7.69 15.69
N ALA A 56 2.39 -8.87 15.81
CA ALA A 56 2.95 -10.00 16.55
C ALA A 56 4.36 -10.41 16.06
N ALA A 57 4.62 -10.23 14.74
CA ALA A 57 5.94 -10.50 14.17
C ALA A 57 7.05 -9.64 14.80
N PHE A 58 6.79 -8.37 15.10
CA PHE A 58 7.79 -7.52 15.78
C PHE A 58 8.04 -7.93 17.22
N HIS A 59 7.01 -8.43 17.93
CA HIS A 59 7.20 -8.99 19.25
C HIS A 59 8.09 -10.24 19.22
N GLN A 60 7.88 -11.14 18.26
CA GLN A 60 8.75 -12.32 18.06
C GLN A 60 10.20 -11.90 17.75
N VAL A 61 10.41 -10.90 16.91
CA VAL A 61 11.75 -10.36 16.63
C VAL A 61 12.38 -9.81 17.91
N ALA A 62 11.64 -9.01 18.69
CA ALA A 62 12.15 -8.45 19.95
C ALA A 62 12.59 -9.54 20.95
N LEU A 63 11.77 -10.56 21.14
CA LEU A 63 12.13 -11.73 21.98
C LEU A 63 13.38 -12.44 21.45
N CYS A 64 13.49 -12.61 20.13
CA CYS A 64 14.65 -13.25 19.51
C CYS A 64 15.94 -12.45 19.79
N LEU A 65 15.89 -11.12 19.68
CA LEU A 65 17.02 -10.24 20.00
C LEU A 65 17.42 -10.32 21.47
N GLU A 66 16.45 -10.34 22.37
CA GLU A 66 16.70 -10.50 23.80
C GLU A 66 17.40 -11.85 24.10
N HIS A 67 16.93 -12.94 23.49
CA HIS A 67 17.58 -14.25 23.64
C HIS A 67 18.99 -14.27 23.06
N ILE A 68 19.23 -13.67 21.91
CA ILE A 68 20.56 -13.56 21.30
C ILE A 68 21.52 -12.79 22.22
N LYS A 69 21.05 -11.67 22.78
CA LYS A 69 21.84 -10.88 23.73
C LYS A 69 22.17 -11.69 24.98
N ARG A 70 21.18 -12.37 25.56
CA ARG A 70 21.33 -13.15 26.80
C ARG A 70 22.24 -14.37 26.61
N LEU A 71 22.08 -15.11 25.50
CA LEU A 71 22.79 -16.39 25.30
C LEU A 71 24.16 -16.22 24.65
N HIS A 72 24.33 -15.22 23.82
CA HIS A 72 25.54 -15.05 23.00
C HIS A 72 26.27 -13.73 23.25
N ASN A 73 25.74 -12.87 24.13
CA ASN A 73 26.24 -11.51 24.39
C ASN A 73 26.48 -10.72 23.08
N LYS A 74 25.55 -10.88 22.11
CA LYS A 74 25.59 -10.21 20.80
C LYS A 74 24.39 -9.29 20.66
N GLU A 75 24.61 -8.14 20.03
CA GLU A 75 23.57 -7.22 19.63
C GLU A 75 23.49 -7.17 18.10
N ILE A 76 22.28 -7.18 17.56
CA ILE A 76 22.01 -7.03 16.14
C ILE A 76 21.51 -5.63 15.89
N ASP A 77 22.24 -4.86 15.11
CA ASP A 77 21.84 -3.52 14.67
C ASP A 77 21.19 -3.64 13.27
N PHE A 78 19.88 -3.44 13.21
CA PHE A 78 19.12 -3.51 11.94
C PHE A 78 19.58 -2.48 10.90
N LYS A 79 20.19 -1.36 11.32
CA LYS A 79 20.73 -0.35 10.39
C LYS A 79 21.95 -0.84 9.63
N LYS A 80 22.62 -1.89 10.13
CA LYS A 80 23.79 -2.51 9.52
C LYS A 80 23.48 -3.76 8.69
N ILE A 81 22.20 -4.18 8.64
CA ILE A 81 21.81 -5.32 7.80
C ILE A 81 21.91 -4.92 6.34
N ASN A 82 22.62 -5.73 5.56
CA ASN A 82 22.67 -5.57 4.11
C ASN A 82 21.32 -6.05 3.51
N LEU A 83 20.53 -5.11 3.00
CA LEU A 83 19.24 -5.41 2.36
C LEU A 83 19.43 -5.96 0.92
N ASP A 84 20.62 -5.85 0.34
CA ASP A 84 20.94 -6.29 -1.02
C ASP A 84 21.76 -7.60 -1.03
N ASP A 85 21.63 -8.44 0.01
CA ASP A 85 22.33 -9.73 0.04
C ASP A 85 21.78 -10.69 -1.02
N ALA A 86 22.47 -10.77 -2.15
CA ALA A 86 22.10 -11.62 -3.28
C ALA A 86 21.94 -13.11 -2.91
N LYS A 87 22.62 -13.60 -1.85
CA LYS A 87 22.48 -14.99 -1.39
C LYS A 87 21.11 -15.23 -0.76
N ILE A 88 20.60 -14.26 -0.01
CA ILE A 88 19.25 -14.32 0.60
C ILE A 88 18.20 -14.32 -0.51
N PHE A 89 18.28 -13.41 -1.47
CA PHE A 89 17.34 -13.38 -2.58
C PHE A 89 17.36 -14.68 -3.38
N LYS A 90 18.55 -15.13 -3.83
CA LYS A 90 18.70 -16.35 -4.63
C LYS A 90 18.23 -17.63 -3.91
N ASN A 91 18.52 -17.76 -2.61
CA ASN A 91 18.29 -19.02 -1.89
C ASN A 91 16.95 -19.08 -1.15
N ILE A 92 16.34 -17.94 -0.82
CA ILE A 92 15.12 -17.85 -0.04
C ILE A 92 13.98 -17.28 -0.90
N TYR A 93 14.06 -16.01 -1.32
CA TYR A 93 12.94 -15.34 -1.97
C TYR A 93 12.65 -15.89 -3.37
N ALA A 94 13.66 -15.97 -4.25
CA ALA A 94 13.49 -16.51 -5.60
C ALA A 94 13.04 -17.99 -5.61
N ARG A 95 13.27 -18.72 -4.52
CA ARG A 95 12.81 -20.10 -4.36
C ARG A 95 11.48 -20.21 -3.61
N GLY A 96 10.89 -19.11 -3.17
CA GLY A 96 9.67 -19.08 -2.38
C GLY A 96 9.79 -19.79 -1.03
N LYS A 97 11.00 -19.86 -0.43
CA LYS A 97 11.23 -20.50 0.88
C LYS A 97 10.92 -19.54 2.03
N THR A 98 9.71 -18.99 2.03
CA THR A 98 9.28 -17.88 2.90
C THR A 98 8.17 -18.27 3.88
N ALA A 99 8.07 -19.55 4.26
CA ALA A 99 7.00 -20.06 5.12
C ALA A 99 6.90 -19.35 6.49
N SER A 100 8.00 -18.80 7.01
CA SER A 100 8.04 -18.06 8.27
C SER A 100 8.20 -16.55 8.10
N VAL A 101 8.21 -16.05 6.86
CA VAL A 101 8.38 -14.62 6.58
C VAL A 101 7.03 -13.93 6.61
N PHE A 102 6.89 -12.91 7.45
CA PHE A 102 5.66 -12.14 7.58
C PHE A 102 5.17 -11.62 6.21
N GLN A 103 3.89 -11.80 5.93
CA GLN A 103 3.20 -11.49 4.67
C GLN A 103 3.64 -12.29 3.43
N PHE A 104 4.72 -13.08 3.50
CA PHE A 104 5.22 -13.88 2.38
C PHE A 104 5.03 -15.39 2.57
N ALA A 105 4.33 -15.82 3.62
CA ALA A 105 4.23 -17.22 4.01
C ALA A 105 3.19 -18.04 3.21
N SER A 106 2.19 -17.41 2.58
CA SER A 106 1.15 -18.16 1.85
C SER A 106 1.69 -18.84 0.60
N LYS A 107 1.11 -19.99 0.23
CA LYS A 107 1.53 -20.76 -0.97
C LYS A 107 1.46 -19.93 -2.25
N GLY A 108 0.43 -19.11 -2.41
CA GLY A 108 0.28 -18.23 -3.58
C GLY A 108 1.35 -17.14 -3.62
N MET A 109 1.65 -16.50 -2.48
CA MET A 109 2.72 -15.52 -2.39
C MET A 109 4.09 -16.15 -2.67
N GLN A 110 4.36 -17.35 -2.15
CA GLN A 110 5.57 -18.10 -2.46
C GLN A 110 5.71 -18.42 -3.95
N GLN A 111 4.58 -18.71 -4.62
CA GLN A 111 4.56 -18.93 -6.07
C GLN A 111 4.85 -17.62 -6.81
N SER A 112 4.22 -16.51 -6.44
CA SER A 112 4.49 -15.20 -7.05
C SER A 112 5.94 -14.77 -6.93
N LEU A 113 6.60 -15.04 -5.79
CA LEU A 113 8.03 -14.78 -5.63
C LEU A 113 8.91 -15.62 -6.59
N ARG A 114 8.53 -16.87 -6.85
CA ARG A 114 9.20 -17.73 -7.84
C ARG A 114 8.98 -17.23 -9.27
N ASP A 115 7.74 -16.87 -9.61
CA ASP A 115 7.37 -16.41 -10.95
C ASP A 115 8.10 -15.12 -11.33
N VAL A 116 8.23 -14.20 -10.36
CA VAL A 116 8.98 -12.95 -10.51
C VAL A 116 10.50 -13.18 -10.43
N ASN A 117 10.94 -14.32 -9.89
CA ASN A 117 12.36 -14.55 -9.58
C ASN A 117 12.94 -13.41 -8.73
N ALA A 118 12.30 -13.14 -7.57
CA ALA A 118 12.58 -11.99 -6.72
C ALA A 118 14.08 -11.90 -6.37
N SER A 119 14.72 -10.79 -6.72
CA SER A 119 16.17 -10.60 -6.65
C SER A 119 16.65 -9.40 -5.84
N ASN A 120 15.73 -8.53 -5.43
CA ASN A 120 15.99 -7.32 -4.66
C ASN A 120 14.77 -6.96 -3.80
N VAL A 121 14.89 -5.92 -2.98
CA VAL A 121 13.80 -5.46 -2.08
C VAL A 121 12.65 -4.85 -2.87
N GLU A 122 12.91 -4.19 -3.98
CA GLU A 122 11.91 -3.60 -4.87
C GLU A 122 10.95 -4.67 -5.40
N ASP A 123 11.47 -5.84 -5.78
CA ASP A 123 10.63 -6.97 -6.19
C ASP A 123 9.71 -7.43 -5.05
N LEU A 124 10.21 -7.48 -3.82
CA LEU A 124 9.39 -7.86 -2.66
C LEU A 124 8.27 -6.85 -2.43
N ILE A 125 8.58 -5.55 -2.54
CA ILE A 125 7.61 -4.47 -2.39
C ILE A 125 6.54 -4.57 -3.51
N ALA A 126 6.98 -4.76 -4.76
CA ALA A 126 6.08 -4.89 -5.90
C ALA A 126 5.16 -6.13 -5.77
N VAL A 127 5.72 -7.29 -5.43
CA VAL A 127 4.94 -8.52 -5.23
C VAL A 127 3.95 -8.34 -4.08
N ALA A 128 4.36 -7.74 -2.95
CA ALA A 128 3.46 -7.46 -1.83
C ALA A 128 2.33 -6.49 -2.21
N ALA A 129 2.60 -5.54 -3.09
CA ALA A 129 1.59 -4.60 -3.60
C ALA A 129 0.65 -5.24 -4.61
N LEU A 130 1.14 -6.12 -5.47
CA LEU A 130 0.36 -6.79 -6.51
C LEU A 130 -0.44 -7.99 -6.00
N TYR A 131 0.06 -8.72 -4.98
CA TYR A 131 -0.58 -9.95 -4.49
C TYR A 131 -1.86 -9.65 -3.68
N ARG A 132 -2.90 -9.22 -4.39
CA ARG A 132 -4.26 -9.00 -3.88
C ARG A 132 -5.26 -9.18 -5.02
N PRO A 133 -6.54 -9.50 -4.75
CA PRO A 133 -7.57 -9.63 -5.79
C PRO A 133 -7.61 -8.42 -6.72
N GLY A 134 -7.55 -8.65 -8.01
CA GLY A 134 -7.44 -7.65 -9.07
C GLY A 134 -6.00 -7.41 -9.51
N PRO A 135 -5.16 -6.71 -8.74
CA PRO A 135 -3.78 -6.43 -9.15
C PRO A 135 -2.89 -7.65 -9.35
N MET A 136 -3.22 -8.81 -8.76
CA MET A 136 -2.43 -10.04 -8.92
C MET A 136 -2.35 -10.53 -10.37
N ASP A 137 -3.30 -10.15 -11.21
CA ASP A 137 -3.32 -10.50 -12.63
C ASP A 137 -2.17 -9.85 -13.41
N TYR A 138 -1.54 -8.80 -12.84
CA TYR A 138 -0.36 -8.14 -13.42
C TYR A 138 0.98 -8.78 -13.00
N ILE A 139 1.00 -9.76 -12.09
CA ILE A 139 2.24 -10.43 -11.67
C ILE A 139 2.97 -11.11 -12.85
N PRO A 140 2.30 -11.82 -13.77
CA PRO A 140 2.96 -12.37 -14.95
C PRO A 140 3.59 -11.29 -15.85
N GLN A 141 2.90 -10.17 -16.05
CA GLN A 141 3.42 -9.05 -16.84
C GLN A 141 4.63 -8.40 -16.15
N TYR A 142 4.59 -8.24 -14.82
CA TYR A 142 5.74 -7.76 -14.04
C TYR A 142 6.94 -8.69 -14.20
N ALA A 143 6.73 -10.00 -14.08
CA ALA A 143 7.78 -11.00 -14.23
C ALA A 143 8.39 -11.00 -15.64
N GLU A 144 7.58 -10.81 -16.67
CA GLU A 144 8.03 -10.71 -18.06
C GLU A 144 8.81 -9.42 -18.30
N GLY A 145 8.28 -8.28 -17.87
CA GLY A 145 8.97 -7.00 -17.98
C GLY A 145 10.30 -6.98 -17.23
N LYS A 146 10.40 -7.68 -16.10
CA LYS A 146 11.66 -7.84 -15.38
C LYS A 146 12.69 -8.67 -16.15
N ARG A 147 12.25 -9.74 -16.85
CA ARG A 147 13.13 -10.60 -17.67
C ARG A 147 13.61 -9.91 -18.93
N HIS A 148 12.74 -9.07 -19.52
CA HIS A 148 12.94 -8.41 -20.81
C HIS A 148 12.63 -6.92 -20.73
N PRO A 149 13.36 -6.13 -19.91
CA PRO A 149 13.10 -4.71 -19.73
C PRO A 149 13.26 -3.92 -21.04
N GLU A 150 14.09 -4.39 -21.95
CA GLU A 150 14.33 -3.82 -23.27
C GLU A 150 13.12 -3.96 -24.22
N SER A 151 12.19 -4.87 -23.93
CA SER A 151 10.98 -5.07 -24.74
C SER A 151 9.86 -4.08 -24.41
N ILE A 152 9.97 -3.35 -23.30
CA ILE A 152 8.94 -2.45 -22.82
C ILE A 152 8.94 -1.16 -23.65
N LYS A 153 7.81 -0.86 -24.25
CA LYS A 153 7.61 0.39 -24.97
C LYS A 153 6.76 1.35 -24.14
N TYR A 154 7.35 2.47 -23.79
CA TYR A 154 6.64 3.52 -23.07
C TYR A 154 6.03 4.50 -24.07
N ALA A 155 4.73 4.79 -23.92
CA ALA A 155 4.02 5.71 -24.79
C ALA A 155 4.52 7.17 -24.69
N HIS A 156 5.19 7.53 -23.58
CA HIS A 156 5.75 8.86 -23.37
C HIS A 156 6.90 8.82 -22.35
N PRO A 157 7.94 9.70 -22.48
CA PRO A 157 9.07 9.73 -21.54
C PRO A 157 8.68 9.99 -20.08
N ILE A 158 7.60 10.73 -19.82
CA ILE A 158 7.07 10.94 -18.46
C ILE A 158 6.57 9.62 -17.87
N ILE A 159 5.93 8.77 -18.67
CA ILE A 159 5.47 7.45 -18.24
C ILE A 159 6.68 6.57 -17.90
N GLU A 160 7.68 6.52 -18.77
CA GLU A 160 8.92 5.80 -18.51
C GLU A 160 9.59 6.25 -17.22
N LYS A 161 9.71 7.57 -17.00
CA LYS A 161 10.30 8.16 -15.80
C LYS A 161 9.71 7.61 -14.50
N HIS A 162 8.40 7.36 -14.46
CA HIS A 162 7.69 6.95 -13.24
C HIS A 162 7.38 5.46 -13.17
N LEU A 163 7.28 4.78 -14.31
CA LEU A 163 6.89 3.37 -14.35
C LEU A 163 8.04 2.41 -14.72
N SER A 164 9.23 2.90 -15.05
CA SER A 164 10.36 2.03 -15.40
C SER A 164 10.76 1.10 -14.25
N VAL A 165 10.67 1.56 -13.01
CA VAL A 165 10.96 0.76 -11.80
C VAL A 165 9.99 -0.40 -11.58
N THR A 166 8.83 -0.36 -12.23
CA THR A 166 7.79 -1.38 -12.17
C THR A 166 7.45 -1.94 -13.55
N TYR A 167 8.39 -1.83 -14.49
CA TYR A 167 8.30 -2.41 -15.83
C TYR A 167 7.04 -1.98 -16.60
N GLY A 168 6.67 -0.70 -16.49
CA GLY A 168 5.52 -0.11 -17.19
C GLY A 168 4.17 -0.35 -16.50
N ILE A 169 4.13 -1.01 -15.36
CA ILE A 169 2.91 -1.28 -14.60
C ILE A 169 2.72 -0.22 -13.51
N MET A 170 1.52 0.34 -13.40
CA MET A 170 1.17 1.22 -12.30
C MET A 170 0.84 0.38 -11.05
N VAL A 171 1.83 0.18 -10.19
CA VAL A 171 1.73 -0.64 -8.98
C VAL A 171 1.39 0.21 -7.75
N TYR A 172 1.98 1.40 -7.66
CA TYR A 172 1.91 2.24 -6.47
C TYR A 172 1.03 3.47 -6.67
N GLN A 173 0.34 3.88 -5.62
CA GLN A 173 -0.47 5.09 -5.61
C GLN A 173 0.36 6.34 -5.96
N GLU A 174 1.59 6.39 -5.49
CA GLU A 174 2.54 7.46 -5.74
C GLU A 174 2.86 7.62 -7.22
N GLN A 175 2.89 6.55 -7.99
CA GLN A 175 3.12 6.60 -9.44
C GLN A 175 1.98 7.36 -10.14
N ALA A 176 0.72 7.07 -9.79
CA ALA A 176 -0.42 7.82 -10.32
C ALA A 176 -0.37 9.30 -9.93
N MET A 177 0.05 9.59 -8.69
CA MET A 177 0.19 10.95 -8.18
C MET A 177 1.27 11.74 -8.94
N PHE A 178 2.43 11.13 -9.17
CA PHE A 178 3.52 11.77 -9.91
C PHE A 178 3.22 11.91 -11.40
N LEU A 179 2.55 10.93 -12.02
CA LEU A 179 2.08 11.05 -13.40
C LEU A 179 1.11 12.21 -13.55
N ALA A 180 0.14 12.35 -12.67
CA ALA A 180 -0.81 13.47 -12.70
C ALA A 180 -0.10 14.83 -12.54
N ARG A 181 0.92 14.88 -11.71
CA ARG A 181 1.71 16.09 -11.53
C ARG A 181 2.54 16.43 -12.78
N ASP A 182 3.24 15.47 -13.34
CA ASP A 182 4.19 15.71 -14.43
C ASP A 182 3.47 15.83 -15.78
N MET A 183 2.40 15.07 -16.05
CA MET A 183 1.62 15.16 -17.28
C MET A 183 0.65 16.35 -17.27
N ALA A 184 -0.19 16.46 -16.23
CA ALA A 184 -1.24 17.47 -16.16
C ALA A 184 -0.85 18.74 -15.39
N GLY A 185 0.33 18.78 -14.76
CA GLY A 185 0.75 19.92 -13.94
C GLY A 185 -0.11 20.12 -12.70
N PHE A 186 -0.62 19.06 -12.12
CA PHE A 186 -1.45 19.13 -10.91
C PHE A 186 -0.67 19.71 -9.74
N THR A 187 -1.32 20.61 -9.00
CA THR A 187 -0.86 21.04 -7.69
C THR A 187 -1.00 19.88 -6.69
N TRP A 188 -0.29 19.93 -5.57
CA TRP A 188 -0.41 18.91 -4.53
C TRP A 188 -1.84 18.75 -3.97
N GLN A 189 -2.62 19.84 -3.94
CA GLN A 189 -4.03 19.77 -3.56
C GLN A 189 -4.89 19.01 -4.59
N GLN A 190 -4.61 19.18 -5.90
CA GLN A 190 -5.29 18.42 -6.96
C GLN A 190 -4.87 16.96 -6.96
N VAL A 191 -3.59 16.67 -6.69
CA VAL A 191 -3.06 15.31 -6.52
C VAL A 191 -3.74 14.60 -5.33
N ASP A 192 -3.95 15.27 -4.21
CA ASP A 192 -4.67 14.66 -3.06
C ASP A 192 -6.15 14.39 -3.40
N LYS A 193 -6.80 15.27 -4.17
CA LYS A 193 -8.15 15.00 -4.69
C LYS A 193 -8.17 13.76 -5.58
N LEU A 194 -7.19 13.63 -6.50
CA LEU A 194 -7.05 12.45 -7.35
C LEU A 194 -6.87 11.17 -6.51
N ARG A 195 -5.98 11.19 -5.53
CA ARG A 195 -5.75 10.06 -4.62
C ARG A 195 -7.03 9.61 -3.93
N LYS A 196 -7.82 10.57 -3.41
CA LYS A 196 -9.11 10.30 -2.76
C LYS A 196 -10.16 9.75 -3.75
N ALA A 197 -10.17 10.27 -4.98
CA ALA A 197 -11.07 9.84 -6.04
C ALA A 197 -10.76 8.40 -6.50
N ILE A 198 -9.50 8.06 -6.74
CA ILE A 198 -9.05 6.70 -7.09
C ILE A 198 -9.47 5.70 -6.00
N SER A 199 -9.39 6.06 -4.72
CA SER A 199 -9.78 5.18 -3.62
C SER A 199 -11.29 4.88 -3.62
N LYS A 200 -12.12 5.81 -4.12
CA LYS A 200 -13.58 5.63 -4.24
C LYS A 200 -13.99 4.87 -5.51
N LYS A 201 -13.15 4.82 -6.53
CA LYS A 201 -13.30 4.14 -7.84
C LYS A 201 -14.53 4.53 -8.67
N SER A 202 -15.36 5.46 -8.24
CA SER A 202 -16.54 5.90 -8.98
C SER A 202 -17.15 7.17 -8.36
N GLY A 203 -18.05 7.80 -9.13
CA GLY A 203 -18.81 8.97 -8.71
C GLY A 203 -18.30 10.26 -9.32
N LYS A 204 -19.09 11.32 -9.18
CA LYS A 204 -18.84 12.63 -9.81
C LYS A 204 -17.44 13.17 -9.52
N ASP A 205 -16.94 13.02 -8.30
CA ASP A 205 -15.59 13.47 -7.92
C ASP A 205 -14.50 12.78 -8.74
N PHE A 206 -14.69 11.48 -9.08
CA PHE A 206 -13.76 10.72 -9.90
C PHE A 206 -13.78 11.22 -11.35
N ASP A 207 -14.98 11.36 -11.92
CA ASP A 207 -15.16 11.83 -13.30
C ASP A 207 -14.61 13.26 -13.49
N ASP A 208 -14.91 14.15 -12.53
CA ASP A 208 -14.42 15.54 -12.55
C ASP A 208 -12.87 15.60 -12.53
N VAL A 209 -12.22 14.76 -11.73
CA VAL A 209 -10.75 14.74 -11.65
C VAL A 209 -10.14 14.11 -12.90
N CYS A 210 -10.72 13.07 -13.47
CA CYS A 210 -10.28 12.47 -14.73
C CYS A 210 -10.40 13.48 -15.90
N ASN A 211 -11.52 14.18 -16.00
CA ASN A 211 -11.72 15.22 -17.01
C ASN A 211 -10.72 16.37 -16.86
N LEU A 212 -10.45 16.79 -15.62
CA LEU A 212 -9.46 17.82 -15.34
C LEU A 212 -8.04 17.36 -15.74
N PHE A 213 -7.71 16.08 -15.45
CA PHE A 213 -6.43 15.50 -15.85
C PHE A 213 -6.25 15.50 -17.37
N ALA A 214 -7.26 15.02 -18.09
CA ALA A 214 -7.23 14.97 -19.55
C ALA A 214 -7.07 16.39 -20.16
N THR A 215 -7.89 17.34 -19.71
CA THR A 215 -7.85 18.74 -20.20
C THR A 215 -6.47 19.34 -19.97
N LYS A 216 -5.95 19.29 -18.75
CA LYS A 216 -4.66 19.90 -18.43
C LYS A 216 -3.48 19.19 -19.10
N SER A 217 -3.55 17.88 -19.31
CA SER A 217 -2.52 17.15 -20.04
C SER A 217 -2.48 17.59 -21.51
N LYS A 218 -3.65 17.76 -22.16
CA LYS A 218 -3.75 18.33 -23.53
C LYS A 218 -3.18 19.74 -23.63
N GLU A 219 -3.50 20.61 -22.66
CA GLU A 219 -2.96 21.97 -22.58
C GLU A 219 -1.42 21.99 -22.48
N ARG A 220 -0.83 20.96 -21.92
CA ARG A 220 0.62 20.78 -21.79
C ARG A 220 1.27 20.05 -22.97
N GLY A 221 0.50 19.77 -24.02
CA GLY A 221 0.99 19.13 -25.23
C GLY A 221 1.18 17.63 -25.15
N ILE A 222 0.60 16.96 -24.17
CA ILE A 222 0.60 15.49 -24.11
C ILE A 222 -0.34 14.98 -25.20
N PRO A 223 0.11 14.05 -26.08
CA PRO A 223 -0.72 13.48 -27.13
C PRO A 223 -1.93 12.73 -26.57
N GLU A 224 -3.09 12.84 -27.22
CA GLU A 224 -4.34 12.21 -26.79
C GLU A 224 -4.21 10.68 -26.58
N PRO A 225 -3.55 9.89 -27.45
CA PRO A 225 -3.37 8.46 -27.24
C PRO A 225 -2.51 8.09 -26.02
N VAL A 226 -1.88 9.08 -25.38
CA VAL A 226 -1.07 8.88 -24.16
C VAL A 226 -1.89 9.22 -22.91
N ILE A 227 -2.95 10.02 -23.08
CA ILE A 227 -3.84 10.46 -21.99
C ILE A 227 -4.92 9.42 -21.71
N ASP A 228 -5.43 8.76 -22.74
CA ASP A 228 -6.44 7.70 -22.70
C ASP A 228 -5.85 6.37 -22.17
#